data_650ddf62504430a2395c240c19f3eb10
#
_entry.id   650ddf62504430a2395c240c19f3eb10
#
_cell.length_a   1.000
_cell.length_b   1.000
_cell.length_c   1.000
_cell.angle_alpha   90.00
_cell.angle_beta   90.00
_cell.angle_gamma   90.00
#
_symmetry.space_group_name_H-M   'P 1'
#
loop_
_entity.id
_entity.type
_entity.pdbx_description
1 polymer ?
#
loop_
_entity_poly.entity_id
_entity_poly.type
_entity_poly.pdbx_seq_one_letter_code
_entity_poly.pdbx_strand_id
1 'polypeptide(L)'
;MFRLAIEKALNHMINVNSINIERLDNSLISLYVDDIDLKIFFLCLNSRIFVIENSEQKDANVDITLNKKAFLSLFKGTSFEDLIESEEIEVNGSIKTAQQLADLFALSSIDIEELISQYTGDVIAYQLGRTIEKIKSATKHDKDSFVENLKNEFTTLLIAPSRSKFFKKARSR
;
A
#
# COMPACT_ATOMS: atom_id res chain seq x y z
N MET A 1 5.15 -7.10 8.69
CA MET A 1 5.90 -5.96 9.28
C MET A 1 5.24 -4.63 8.96
N PHE A 2 5.11 -4.28 7.70
CA PHE A 2 4.50 -3.03 7.23
C PHE A 2 3.12 -2.75 7.86
N ARG A 3 2.17 -3.68 7.78
CA ARG A 3 0.82 -3.51 8.33
C ARG A 3 0.79 -3.37 9.84
N LEU A 4 1.59 -4.16 10.52
CA LEU A 4 1.70 -4.12 11.98
C LEU A 4 2.27 -2.78 12.47
N ALA A 5 3.21 -2.19 11.73
CA ALA A 5 3.76 -0.88 12.04
C ALA A 5 2.70 0.23 11.93
N ILE A 6 1.90 0.21 10.86
CA ILE A 6 0.78 1.15 10.68
C ILE A 6 -0.26 0.96 11.78
N GLU A 7 -0.69 -0.28 12.05
CA GLU A 7 -1.67 -0.58 13.09
C GLU A 7 -1.24 -0.08 14.47
N LYS A 8 -0.01 -0.38 14.87
CA LYS A 8 0.53 0.07 16.16
C LYS A 8 0.60 1.58 16.26
N ALA A 9 1.07 2.25 15.22
CA ALA A 9 1.20 3.70 15.22
C ALA A 9 -0.17 4.40 15.28
N LEU A 10 -1.16 3.96 14.51
CA LEU A 10 -2.49 4.51 14.54
C LEU A 10 -3.16 4.32 15.91
N ASN A 11 -3.11 3.11 16.46
CA ASN A 11 -3.68 2.86 17.79
C ASN A 11 -2.94 3.60 18.91
N HIS A 12 -1.62 3.77 18.80
CA HIS A 12 -0.85 4.59 19.73
C HIS A 12 -1.33 6.05 19.70
N MET A 13 -1.48 6.62 18.52
CA MET A 13 -1.98 7.99 18.34
C MET A 13 -3.38 8.18 18.90
N ILE A 14 -4.29 7.23 18.65
CA ILE A 14 -5.66 7.25 19.18
C ILE A 14 -5.62 7.28 20.70
N ASN A 15 -4.83 6.42 21.32
CA ASN A 15 -4.75 6.30 22.78
C ASN A 15 -4.10 7.52 23.44
N VAL A 16 -2.96 7.98 22.92
CA VAL A 16 -2.19 9.08 23.51
C VAL A 16 -2.93 10.40 23.42
N ASN A 17 -3.62 10.65 22.31
CA ASN A 17 -4.35 11.91 22.09
C ASN A 17 -5.84 11.80 22.41
N SER A 18 -6.30 10.67 22.93
CA SER A 18 -7.72 10.41 23.23
C SER A 18 -8.64 10.77 22.06
N ILE A 19 -8.23 10.38 20.84
CA ILE A 19 -8.97 10.70 19.62
C ILE A 19 -10.25 9.87 19.57
N ASN A 20 -11.38 10.55 19.39
CA ASN A 20 -12.66 9.89 19.18
C ASN A 20 -12.77 9.39 17.73
N ILE A 21 -12.83 8.08 17.54
CA ILE A 21 -12.99 7.43 16.24
C ILE A 21 -14.36 6.74 16.09
N GLU A 22 -15.37 7.16 16.84
CA GLU A 22 -16.72 6.56 16.75
C GLU A 22 -17.29 6.55 15.33
N ARG A 23 -16.95 7.55 14.51
CA ARG A 23 -17.38 7.59 13.10
C ARG A 23 -16.76 6.49 12.24
N LEU A 24 -15.62 5.95 12.66
CA LEU A 24 -14.97 4.83 12.01
C LEU A 24 -15.42 3.48 12.56
N ASP A 25 -16.07 3.48 13.72
CA ASP A 25 -16.43 2.23 14.39
C ASP A 25 -17.38 1.38 13.54
N ASN A 26 -17.16 0.09 13.54
CA ASN A 26 -17.84 -0.89 12.68
C ASN A 26 -17.65 -0.67 11.17
N SER A 27 -16.62 0.04 10.76
CA SER A 27 -16.30 0.27 9.35
C SER A 27 -15.15 -0.62 8.89
N LEU A 28 -15.27 -1.11 7.67
CA LEU A 28 -14.18 -1.73 6.91
C LEU A 28 -13.83 -0.79 5.76
N ILE A 29 -12.61 -0.29 5.77
CA ILE A 29 -12.10 0.64 4.75
C ILE A 29 -11.02 -0.08 3.95
N SER A 30 -11.20 -0.12 2.64
CA SER A 30 -10.19 -0.60 1.70
C SER A 30 -9.40 0.59 1.17
N LEU A 31 -8.08 0.50 1.20
CA LEU A 31 -7.18 1.48 0.62
C LEU A 31 -6.30 0.78 -0.40
N TYR A 32 -6.34 1.25 -1.63
CA TYR A 32 -5.58 0.69 -2.74
C TYR A 32 -4.63 1.73 -3.34
N VAL A 33 -3.32 1.50 -3.21
CA VAL A 33 -2.28 2.29 -3.84
C VAL A 33 -1.96 1.62 -5.17
N ASP A 34 -2.55 2.16 -6.24
CA ASP A 34 -2.66 1.50 -7.53
C ASP A 34 -1.32 1.32 -8.27
N ASP A 35 -0.45 2.30 -8.17
CA ASP A 35 0.84 2.31 -8.88
C ASP A 35 1.92 1.39 -8.27
N ILE A 36 1.72 0.92 -7.04
CA ILE A 36 2.58 -0.09 -6.39
C ILE A 36 1.84 -1.38 -6.02
N ASP A 37 0.59 -1.53 -6.46
CA ASP A 37 -0.27 -2.68 -6.18
C ASP A 37 -0.37 -3.05 -4.70
N LEU A 38 -0.44 -2.04 -3.85
CA LEU A 38 -0.56 -2.22 -2.41
C LEU A 38 -2.01 -2.06 -1.98
N LYS A 39 -2.62 -3.13 -1.46
CA LYS A 39 -3.97 -3.09 -0.90
C LYS A 39 -3.92 -3.33 0.61
N ILE A 40 -4.56 -2.43 1.36
CA ILE A 40 -4.62 -2.45 2.81
C ILE A 40 -6.08 -2.34 3.23
N PHE A 41 -6.49 -3.13 4.22
CA PHE A 41 -7.81 -3.02 4.82
C PHE A 41 -7.69 -2.54 6.26
N PHE A 42 -8.49 -1.54 6.62
CA PHE A 42 -8.60 -1.01 7.97
C PHE A 42 -9.96 -1.41 8.54
N LEU A 43 -9.95 -2.30 9.50
CA LEU A 43 -11.13 -2.70 10.25
C LEU A 43 -11.17 -1.93 11.57
N CYS A 44 -12.20 -1.12 11.76
CA CYS A 44 -12.37 -0.31 12.95
C CYS A 44 -13.45 -0.93 13.85
N LEU A 45 -13.05 -1.40 15.01
CA LEU A 45 -13.94 -2.02 15.99
C LEU A 45 -13.55 -1.60 17.42
N ASN A 46 -14.55 -1.26 18.22
CA ASN A 46 -14.37 -0.93 19.65
C ASN A 46 -13.27 0.13 19.87
N SER A 47 -13.31 1.21 19.10
CA SER A 47 -12.33 2.30 19.15
C SER A 47 -10.89 1.89 18.88
N ARG A 48 -10.70 0.80 18.15
CA ARG A 48 -9.39 0.31 17.66
C ARG A 48 -9.39 0.08 16.18
N ILE A 49 -8.23 0.24 15.59
CA ILE A 49 -7.98 -0.04 14.17
C ILE A 49 -7.15 -1.32 14.06
N PHE A 50 -7.63 -2.24 13.24
CA PHE A 50 -6.91 -3.45 12.85
C PHE A 50 -6.54 -3.34 11.38
N VAL A 51 -5.30 -3.61 11.05
CA VAL A 51 -4.81 -3.60 9.66
C VAL A 51 -4.71 -5.03 9.17
N ILE A 52 -5.58 -5.40 8.24
CA ILE A 52 -5.71 -6.77 7.73
C ILE A 52 -5.31 -6.88 6.26
N GLU A 53 -4.87 -8.06 5.86
CA GLU A 53 -4.36 -8.32 4.50
C GLU A 53 -5.45 -8.49 3.47
N ASN A 54 -6.49 -9.19 3.86
CA ASN A 54 -7.57 -9.54 2.95
C ASN A 54 -8.89 -9.58 3.72
N SER A 55 -9.93 -9.15 3.05
CA SER A 55 -11.29 -9.29 3.51
C SER A 55 -12.02 -10.24 2.55
N GLU A 56 -11.86 -11.53 2.77
CA GLU A 56 -12.51 -12.54 1.94
C GLU A 56 -14.05 -12.58 2.10
N GLN A 57 -14.55 -11.93 3.13
CA GLN A 57 -15.94 -12.15 3.55
C GLN A 57 -16.88 -10.95 3.45
N LYS A 58 -16.38 -9.74 3.23
CA LYS A 58 -17.25 -8.54 3.16
C LYS A 58 -16.68 -7.50 2.21
N ASP A 59 -17.57 -6.90 1.45
CA ASP A 59 -17.27 -5.66 0.74
C ASP A 59 -16.95 -4.56 1.73
N ALA A 60 -15.94 -3.76 1.43
CA ALA A 60 -15.59 -2.60 2.26
C ALA A 60 -16.75 -1.58 2.24
N ASN A 61 -16.96 -0.91 3.37
CA ASN A 61 -17.91 0.19 3.46
C ASN A 61 -17.45 1.42 2.69
N VAL A 62 -16.12 1.58 2.61
CA VAL A 62 -15.47 2.68 1.91
C VAL A 62 -14.27 2.12 1.17
N ASP A 63 -14.17 2.44 -0.12
CA ASP A 63 -13.02 2.13 -0.94
C ASP A 63 -12.29 3.42 -1.30
N ILE A 64 -11.00 3.46 -1.04
CA ILE A 64 -10.13 4.59 -1.37
C ILE A 64 -9.08 4.10 -2.37
N THR A 65 -9.01 4.74 -3.53
CA THR A 65 -7.97 4.48 -4.54
C THR A 65 -7.14 5.72 -4.73
N LEU A 66 -5.83 5.56 -4.70
CA LEU A 66 -4.87 6.67 -4.85
C LEU A 66 -3.53 6.12 -5.36
N ASN A 67 -2.68 7.02 -5.84
CA ASN A 67 -1.31 6.67 -6.19
C ASN A 67 -0.37 6.81 -4.97
N LYS A 68 0.86 6.32 -5.11
CA LYS A 68 1.89 6.40 -4.06
C LYS A 68 2.15 7.84 -3.60
N LYS A 69 2.19 8.80 -4.53
CA LYS A 69 2.43 10.21 -4.20
C LYS A 69 1.33 10.77 -3.30
N ALA A 70 0.07 10.54 -3.64
CA ALA A 70 -1.07 10.96 -2.82
C ALA A 70 -1.07 10.26 -1.46
N PHE A 71 -0.75 8.97 -1.42
CA PHE A 71 -0.62 8.22 -0.17
C PHE A 71 0.43 8.83 0.76
N LEU A 72 1.63 9.13 0.25
CA LEU A 72 2.67 9.82 1.02
C LEU A 72 2.23 11.21 1.49
N SER A 73 1.50 11.94 0.63
CA SER A 73 1.00 13.28 0.94
C SER A 73 0.02 13.30 2.11
N LEU A 74 -0.81 12.25 2.27
CA LEU A 74 -1.71 12.10 3.42
C LEU A 74 -0.95 12.07 4.74
N PHE A 75 0.17 11.36 4.81
CA PHE A 75 1.01 11.30 6.02
C PHE A 75 1.79 12.60 6.27
N LYS A 76 2.01 13.40 5.24
CA LYS A 76 2.64 14.72 5.34
C LYS A 76 1.67 15.85 5.69
N GLY A 77 0.40 15.53 5.88
CA GLY A 77 -0.63 16.48 6.26
C GLY A 77 -1.22 17.29 5.11
N THR A 78 -1.06 16.84 3.86
CA THR A 78 -1.77 17.44 2.74
C THR A 78 -3.28 17.24 2.93
N SER A 79 -4.06 18.29 2.65
CA SER A 79 -5.50 18.25 2.80
C SER A 79 -6.13 17.15 1.95
N PHE A 80 -6.99 16.36 2.57
CA PHE A 80 -7.73 15.29 1.88
C PHE A 80 -8.66 15.85 0.81
N GLU A 81 -9.29 16.99 1.09
CA GLU A 81 -10.15 17.69 0.15
C GLU A 81 -9.37 18.14 -1.10
N ASP A 82 -8.18 18.71 -0.91
CA ASP A 82 -7.33 19.14 -2.03
C ASP A 82 -6.94 17.97 -2.94
N LEU A 83 -6.67 16.80 -2.35
CA LEU A 83 -6.33 15.60 -3.10
C LEU A 83 -7.54 15.02 -3.86
N ILE A 84 -8.74 15.17 -3.33
CA ILE A 84 -9.97 14.80 -4.05
C ILE A 84 -10.23 15.79 -5.20
N GLU A 85 -10.13 17.09 -4.95
CA GLU A 85 -10.36 18.13 -5.97
C GLU A 85 -9.35 18.02 -7.12
N SER A 86 -8.12 17.63 -6.85
CA SER A 86 -7.08 17.38 -7.86
C SER A 86 -7.17 16.00 -8.53
N GLU A 87 -8.21 15.23 -8.22
CA GLU A 87 -8.42 13.86 -8.74
C GLU A 87 -7.26 12.89 -8.43
N GLU A 88 -6.48 13.18 -7.38
CA GLU A 88 -5.40 12.30 -6.92
C GLU A 88 -5.90 11.17 -6.01
N ILE A 89 -7.11 11.32 -5.47
CA ILE A 89 -7.81 10.32 -4.64
C ILE A 89 -9.22 10.11 -5.18
N GLU A 90 -9.60 8.86 -5.34
CA GLU A 90 -10.97 8.44 -5.61
C GLU A 90 -11.55 7.75 -4.38
N VAL A 91 -12.75 8.12 -3.99
CA VAL A 91 -13.47 7.55 -2.85
C VAL A 91 -14.82 7.01 -3.29
N ASN A 92 -15.06 5.75 -3.01
CA ASN A 92 -16.37 5.13 -3.15
C ASN A 92 -16.91 4.83 -1.75
N GLY A 93 -18.03 5.45 -1.38
CA GLY A 93 -18.63 5.37 -0.05
C GLY A 93 -18.57 6.70 0.70
N SER A 94 -18.49 6.65 2.03
CA SER A 94 -18.52 7.85 2.86
C SER A 94 -17.19 8.63 2.82
N ILE A 95 -17.22 9.81 2.22
CA ILE A 95 -16.09 10.75 2.20
C ILE A 95 -15.69 11.17 3.62
N LYS A 96 -16.66 11.36 4.52
CA LYS A 96 -16.37 11.73 5.92
C LYS A 96 -15.59 10.65 6.67
N THR A 97 -15.89 9.38 6.40
CA THR A 97 -15.17 8.24 6.97
C THR A 97 -13.75 8.17 6.41
N ALA A 98 -13.59 8.33 5.10
CA ALA A 98 -12.29 8.38 4.45
C ALA A 98 -11.43 9.54 4.96
N GLN A 99 -12.01 10.72 5.11
CA GLN A 99 -11.33 11.89 5.66
C GLN A 99 -10.85 11.66 7.09
N GLN A 100 -11.65 11.05 7.94
CA GLN A 100 -11.25 10.76 9.32
C GLN A 100 -10.05 9.81 9.38
N LEU A 101 -9.99 8.80 8.50
CA LEU A 101 -8.82 7.94 8.38
C LEU A 101 -7.59 8.73 7.89
N ALA A 102 -7.76 9.62 6.91
CA ALA A 102 -6.69 10.48 6.41
C ALA A 102 -6.15 11.42 7.49
N ASP A 103 -7.02 11.97 8.33
CA ASP A 103 -6.63 12.82 9.48
C ASP A 103 -5.77 12.02 10.48
N LEU A 104 -6.08 10.76 10.72
CA LEU A 104 -5.26 9.90 11.56
C LEU A 104 -3.87 9.65 10.94
N PHE A 105 -3.79 9.47 9.63
CA PHE A 105 -2.50 9.35 8.94
C PHE A 105 -1.65 10.62 9.12
N ALA A 106 -2.25 11.79 8.94
CA ALA A 106 -1.58 13.08 9.12
C ALA A 106 -1.04 13.29 10.54
N LEU A 107 -1.76 12.78 11.55
CA LEU A 107 -1.35 12.87 12.96
C LEU A 107 -0.32 11.80 13.34
N SER A 108 -0.20 10.73 12.56
CA SER A 108 0.76 9.66 12.84
C SER A 108 2.19 10.14 12.58
N SER A 109 3.13 9.74 13.43
CA SER A 109 4.56 10.02 13.26
C SER A 109 5.29 8.89 12.53
N ILE A 110 4.58 8.21 11.62
CA ILE A 110 5.13 7.10 10.83
C ILE A 110 6.01 7.65 9.71
N ASP A 111 7.21 7.10 9.56
CA ASP A 111 7.98 7.25 8.34
C ASP A 111 7.43 6.31 7.26
N ILE A 112 6.39 6.78 6.59
CA ILE A 112 5.70 6.00 5.56
C ILE A 112 6.57 5.76 4.33
N GLU A 113 7.50 6.65 4.04
CA GLU A 113 8.43 6.49 2.91
C GLU A 113 9.36 5.30 3.15
N GLU A 114 9.89 5.17 4.36
CA GLU A 114 10.71 4.03 4.75
C GLU A 114 9.90 2.72 4.68
N LEU A 115 8.68 2.72 5.23
CA LEU A 115 7.82 1.53 5.19
C LEU A 115 7.46 1.09 3.78
N ILE A 116 7.17 2.02 2.88
CA ILE A 116 6.88 1.71 1.47
C ILE A 116 8.15 1.19 0.78
N SER A 117 9.31 1.77 1.08
CA SER A 117 10.58 1.30 0.52
C SER A 117 10.90 -0.13 0.95
N GLN A 118 10.64 -0.47 2.20
CA GLN A 118 10.77 -1.84 2.69
C GLN A 118 9.78 -2.78 1.99
N TYR A 119 8.53 -2.40 1.86
CA TYR A 119 7.50 -3.18 1.16
C TYR A 119 7.89 -3.45 -0.30
N THR A 120 8.29 -2.43 -1.04
CA THR A 120 8.72 -2.58 -2.44
C THR A 120 10.02 -3.38 -2.55
N GLY A 121 10.94 -3.23 -1.61
CA GLY A 121 12.18 -4.01 -1.53
C GLY A 121 11.91 -5.49 -1.29
N ASP A 122 11.00 -5.84 -0.40
CA ASP A 122 10.59 -7.22 -0.14
C ASP A 122 9.94 -7.88 -1.36
N VAL A 123 9.10 -7.14 -2.08
CA VAL A 123 8.49 -7.62 -3.33
C VAL A 123 9.56 -7.88 -4.39
N ILE A 124 10.53 -6.99 -4.55
CA ILE A 124 11.64 -7.14 -5.49
C ILE A 124 12.49 -8.37 -5.11
N ALA A 125 12.85 -8.50 -3.84
CA ALA A 125 13.66 -9.62 -3.35
C ALA A 125 12.95 -10.97 -3.57
N TYR A 126 11.65 -11.04 -3.30
CA TYR A 126 10.84 -12.22 -3.55
C TYR A 126 10.83 -12.62 -5.03
N GLN A 127 10.62 -11.66 -5.92
CA GLN A 127 10.63 -11.91 -7.35
C GLN A 127 12.00 -12.33 -7.87
N LEU A 128 13.07 -11.73 -7.34
CA LEU A 128 14.45 -12.14 -7.64
C LEU A 128 14.71 -13.58 -7.21
N GLY A 129 14.27 -13.97 -6.00
CA GLY A 129 14.41 -15.34 -5.51
C GLY A 129 13.77 -16.36 -6.43
N ARG A 130 12.53 -16.12 -6.85
CA ARG A 130 11.83 -16.97 -7.82
C ARG A 130 12.54 -17.07 -9.17
N THR A 131 13.14 -15.98 -9.60
CA THR A 131 13.87 -15.92 -10.87
C THR A 131 15.16 -16.69 -10.80
N ILE A 132 15.90 -16.63 -9.69
CA ILE A 132 17.11 -17.41 -9.45
C ILE A 132 16.81 -18.91 -9.47
N GLU A 133 15.70 -19.33 -8.87
CA GLU A 133 15.28 -20.74 -8.93
C GLU A 133 15.01 -21.21 -10.37
N LYS A 134 14.35 -20.39 -11.18
CA LYS A 134 14.12 -20.67 -12.60
C LYS A 134 15.44 -20.74 -13.40
N ILE A 135 16.41 -19.87 -13.10
CA ILE A 135 17.72 -19.90 -13.72
C ILE A 135 18.47 -21.19 -13.39
N LYS A 136 18.40 -21.67 -12.15
CA LYS A 136 19.04 -22.92 -11.73
C LYS A 136 18.49 -24.15 -12.45
N SER A 137 17.23 -24.12 -12.86
CA SER A 137 16.55 -25.21 -13.57
C SER A 137 16.65 -25.14 -15.09
N ALA A 138 17.11 -24.02 -15.66
CA ALA A 138 17.22 -23.81 -17.11
C ALA A 138 18.55 -24.31 -17.70
N THR A 139 18.55 -24.56 -19.01
CA THR A 139 19.79 -24.92 -19.75
C THR A 139 20.71 -23.70 -19.87
N LYS A 140 22.01 -23.95 -20.13
CA LYS A 140 23.02 -22.87 -20.17
C LYS A 140 22.72 -21.78 -21.20
N HIS A 141 22.11 -22.14 -22.34
CA HIS A 141 21.73 -21.18 -23.38
C HIS A 141 20.56 -20.29 -22.97
N ASP A 142 19.60 -20.85 -22.27
CA ASP A 142 18.43 -20.11 -21.75
C ASP A 142 18.81 -19.18 -20.59
N LYS A 143 19.89 -19.53 -19.85
CA LYS A 143 20.38 -18.75 -18.72
C LYS A 143 20.90 -17.38 -19.12
N ASP A 144 21.67 -17.29 -20.19
CA ASP A 144 22.28 -16.01 -20.60
C ASP A 144 21.23 -15.01 -21.09
N SER A 145 20.31 -15.45 -21.93
CA SER A 145 19.18 -14.64 -22.41
C SER A 145 18.26 -14.22 -21.26
N PHE A 146 18.06 -15.09 -20.29
CA PHE A 146 17.20 -14.83 -19.15
C PHE A 146 17.82 -13.83 -18.17
N VAL A 147 19.13 -13.90 -17.92
CA VAL A 147 19.86 -12.95 -17.09
C VAL A 147 19.87 -11.54 -17.70
N GLU A 148 20.00 -11.45 -19.02
CA GLU A 148 19.96 -10.16 -19.72
C GLU A 148 18.57 -9.50 -19.64
N ASN A 149 17.52 -10.27 -19.86
CA ASN A 149 16.15 -9.80 -19.69
C ASN A 149 15.86 -9.37 -18.25
N LEU A 150 16.37 -10.12 -17.27
CA LEU A 150 16.23 -9.79 -15.85
C LEU A 150 16.92 -8.47 -15.50
N LYS A 151 18.14 -8.25 -15.99
CA LYS A 151 18.85 -6.98 -15.76
C LYS A 151 18.08 -5.79 -16.30
N ASN A 152 17.52 -5.92 -17.50
CA ASN A 152 16.73 -4.86 -18.12
C ASN A 152 15.44 -4.56 -17.35
N GLU A 153 14.70 -5.59 -16.95
CA GLU A 153 13.48 -5.42 -16.15
C GLU A 153 13.78 -4.87 -14.76
N PHE A 154 14.87 -5.32 -14.13
CA PHE A 154 15.29 -4.83 -12.81
C PHE A 154 15.73 -3.36 -12.86
N THR A 155 16.45 -2.94 -13.89
CA THR A 155 16.83 -1.55 -14.09
C THR A 155 15.59 -0.68 -14.28
N THR A 156 14.61 -1.13 -15.06
CA THR A 156 13.33 -0.43 -15.23
C THR A 156 12.56 -0.31 -13.91
N LEU A 157 12.59 -1.34 -13.09
CA LEU A 157 11.94 -1.40 -11.79
C LEU A 157 12.55 -0.42 -10.78
N LEU A 158 13.87 -0.27 -10.79
CA LEU A 158 14.59 0.69 -9.94
C LEU A 158 14.36 2.14 -10.35
N ILE A 159 14.22 2.41 -11.67
CA ILE A 159 13.99 3.76 -12.20
C ILE A 159 12.53 4.18 -12.05
N ALA A 160 11.59 3.27 -12.28
CA ALA A 160 10.15 3.54 -12.24
C ALA A 160 9.37 2.36 -11.62
N PRO A 161 9.52 2.09 -10.33
CA PRO A 161 8.96 0.90 -9.68
C PRO A 161 7.44 0.81 -9.78
N SER A 162 6.74 1.93 -9.73
CA SER A 162 5.29 2.01 -9.76
C SER A 162 4.65 1.72 -11.13
N ARG A 163 5.43 1.80 -12.19
CA ARG A 163 4.96 1.62 -13.58
C ARG A 163 5.69 0.52 -14.33
N SER A 164 6.47 -0.30 -13.65
CA SER A 164 7.25 -1.32 -14.32
C SER A 164 6.35 -2.38 -14.96
N LYS A 165 6.75 -2.83 -16.14
CA LYS A 165 6.10 -3.94 -16.83
C LYS A 165 6.09 -5.24 -16.01
N PHE A 166 7.01 -5.33 -15.06
CA PHE A 166 7.15 -6.46 -14.17
C PHE A 166 5.93 -6.64 -13.26
N PHE A 167 5.45 -5.58 -12.62
CA PHE A 167 4.24 -5.62 -11.80
C PHE A 167 2.98 -5.94 -12.63
N LYS A 168 2.88 -5.39 -13.84
CA LYS A 168 1.78 -5.71 -14.77
C LYS A 168 1.76 -7.18 -15.17
N LYS A 169 2.93 -7.78 -15.37
CA LYS A 169 3.05 -9.19 -15.79
C LYS A 169 2.72 -10.16 -14.65
N ALA A 170 3.02 -9.78 -13.41
CA ALA A 170 2.65 -10.55 -12.23
C ALA A 170 1.12 -10.54 -11.96
N ARG A 171 0.41 -9.47 -12.36
CA ARG A 171 -1.04 -9.35 -12.25
C ARG A 171 -1.81 -10.19 -13.27
N SER A 172 -1.27 -10.42 -14.45
CA SER A 172 -1.95 -11.14 -15.54
C SER A 172 -1.84 -12.66 -15.43
N ARG A 173 -1.27 -13.13 -14.37
CA ARG A 173 -1.10 -14.56 -14.06
C ARG A 173 -1.76 -14.93 -12.74
#